data_710a67403d5cc6f7b5309131b0f0be18
#
_entry.id   710a67403d5cc6f7b5309131b0f0be18
#
_cell.length_a   1.000
_cell.length_b   1.000
_cell.length_c   1.000
_cell.angle_alpha   90.00
_cell.angle_beta   90.00
_cell.angle_gamma   90.00
#
_symmetry.space_group_name_H-M   'P 1'
#
loop_
_entity.id
_entity.type
_entity.pdbx_description
1 polymer ?
#
loop_
_entity_poly.entity_id
_entity_poly.type
_entity_poly.pdbx_seq_one_letter_code
_entity_poly.pdbx_strand_id
1 'polypeptide(L)'
;MTNGTNNTYIQARADEGVVINNDSIDIDFRVESDINTASLIVEGSSGHVGFGVSNPSSVIDVRNGVGERQAFVFMGVNQDTVAMAIMSSYALSSQTATMIQFLDFNGTERGSIKTSGSATAYNTSSDYRLKENINYDWDATTELKKLKPAKFNWKVDTENTVEGFLAHEVSDIVPDAITGTKDEIETKTKVIRDSANQILGEGIEEADWIAGKVDGKYPSDSTWQASETKEKYQQIDQSKLVPLMVKTIQELEARIKTLEDA
;
A
#
# COMPACT_ATOMS: atom_id res chain seq x y z
N MET A 1 39.74 2.22 14.81
CA MET A 1 40.56 1.15 15.45
C MET A 1 41.06 0.24 14.38
N THR A 2 42.26 -0.18 14.46
CA THR A 2 42.89 -1.14 13.52
C THR A 2 43.30 -2.38 14.30
N ASN A 3 43.24 -3.56 13.66
CA ASN A 3 43.95 -4.75 14.18
C ASN A 3 45.37 -4.78 13.63
N GLY A 4 46.22 -5.71 14.09
CA GLY A 4 47.63 -5.85 13.67
C GLY A 4 47.86 -6.20 12.19
N THR A 5 46.80 -6.32 11.37
CA THR A 5 46.83 -6.65 9.92
C THR A 5 46.44 -5.46 9.03
N ASN A 6 46.41 -4.24 9.55
CA ASN A 6 46.04 -2.99 8.86
C ASN A 6 44.61 -2.88 8.38
N ASN A 7 43.69 -3.74 8.84
CA ASN A 7 42.28 -3.60 8.51
C ASN A 7 41.64 -2.48 9.35
N THR A 8 40.85 -1.63 8.71
CA THR A 8 40.16 -0.52 9.36
C THR A 8 38.69 -0.84 9.57
N TYR A 9 38.28 -1.05 10.81
CA TYR A 9 36.87 -1.41 11.15
C TYR A 9 35.99 -0.18 11.33
N ILE A 10 36.56 0.92 11.83
CA ILE A 10 35.83 2.20 11.99
C ILE A 10 36.77 3.31 11.53
N GLN A 11 36.33 4.09 10.56
CA GLN A 11 37.04 5.24 10.03
C GLN A 11 36.10 6.46 10.00
N ALA A 12 36.55 7.60 10.50
CA ALA A 12 35.90 8.88 10.34
C ALA A 12 36.64 9.69 9.28
N ARG A 13 35.93 10.18 8.27
CA ARG A 13 36.46 11.02 7.17
C ARG A 13 35.64 12.29 7.06
N ALA A 14 36.29 13.37 6.68
CA ALA A 14 35.64 14.68 6.58
C ALA A 14 34.61 14.75 5.42
N ASP A 15 34.80 13.94 4.39
CA ASP A 15 34.00 13.87 3.16
C ASP A 15 33.00 12.70 3.15
N GLU A 16 33.22 11.65 3.93
CA GLU A 16 32.39 10.44 3.95
C GLU A 16 31.71 10.17 5.31
N GLY A 17 32.08 10.92 6.36
CA GLY A 17 31.58 10.70 7.71
C GLY A 17 32.24 9.50 8.41
N VAL A 18 31.45 8.63 9.05
CA VAL A 18 31.93 7.42 9.73
C VAL A 18 31.69 6.20 8.85
N VAL A 19 32.76 5.55 8.42
CA VAL A 19 32.71 4.30 7.67
C VAL A 19 33.05 3.13 8.60
N ILE A 20 32.19 2.12 8.64
CA ILE A 20 32.39 0.88 9.38
C ILE A 20 32.70 -0.23 8.41
N ASN A 21 33.74 -1.04 8.68
CA ASN A 21 34.21 -2.10 7.80
C ASN A 21 34.66 -1.58 6.41
N ASN A 22 35.51 -0.53 6.41
CA ASN A 22 35.96 0.13 5.18
C ASN A 22 36.73 -0.78 4.20
N ASP A 23 37.34 -1.85 4.72
CA ASP A 23 38.11 -2.80 3.90
C ASP A 23 37.26 -3.92 3.29
N SER A 24 35.92 -3.85 3.44
CA SER A 24 34.95 -4.80 2.89
C SER A 24 35.25 -6.27 3.22
N ILE A 25 35.70 -6.52 4.44
CA ILE A 25 35.95 -7.88 4.94
C ILE A 25 34.67 -8.50 5.49
N ASP A 26 34.61 -9.82 5.56
CA ASP A 26 33.47 -10.56 6.11
C ASP A 26 33.42 -10.45 7.64
N ILE A 27 32.96 -9.29 8.13
CA ILE A 27 32.75 -8.97 9.54
C ILE A 27 31.39 -8.28 9.68
N ASP A 28 30.58 -8.80 10.59
CA ASP A 28 29.29 -8.23 10.92
C ASP A 28 29.44 -6.92 11.73
N PHE A 29 28.60 -5.94 11.39
CA PHE A 29 28.31 -4.84 12.32
C PHE A 29 27.10 -5.20 13.16
N ARG A 30 27.20 -5.20 14.50
CA ARG A 30 26.11 -5.53 15.41
C ARG A 30 25.92 -4.48 16.49
N VAL A 31 24.63 -4.23 16.80
CA VAL A 31 24.21 -3.53 18.02
C VAL A 31 23.43 -4.54 18.85
N GLU A 32 23.87 -4.75 20.07
CA GLU A 32 23.29 -5.71 21.01
C GLU A 32 22.54 -4.97 22.12
N SER A 33 21.54 -5.62 22.70
CA SER A 33 20.89 -5.22 23.95
C SER A 33 21.03 -6.33 24.98
N ASP A 34 20.63 -6.08 26.22
CA ASP A 34 20.64 -7.07 27.30
C ASP A 34 19.73 -8.29 27.05
N ILE A 35 18.76 -8.16 26.14
CA ILE A 35 17.81 -9.22 25.82
C ILE A 35 17.94 -9.74 24.37
N ASN A 36 18.71 -9.08 23.50
CA ASN A 36 18.87 -9.47 22.12
C ASN A 36 20.29 -9.17 21.60
N THR A 37 21.03 -10.22 21.24
CA THR A 37 22.40 -10.14 20.71
C THR A 37 22.46 -9.67 19.25
N ALA A 38 21.32 -9.44 18.61
CA ALA A 38 21.20 -8.95 17.24
C ALA A 38 20.06 -7.94 17.11
N SER A 39 20.02 -6.91 17.99
CA SER A 39 19.04 -5.82 17.90
C SER A 39 19.11 -5.12 16.54
N LEU A 40 20.32 -4.92 16.01
CA LEU A 40 20.63 -4.54 14.64
C LEU A 40 21.85 -5.33 14.19
N ILE A 41 21.82 -5.88 12.99
CA ILE A 41 22.96 -6.47 12.33
C ILE A 41 23.08 -5.99 10.88
N VAL A 42 24.29 -5.74 10.41
CA VAL A 42 24.65 -5.73 9.00
C VAL A 42 25.62 -6.88 8.82
N GLU A 43 25.17 -7.93 8.12
CA GLU A 43 25.94 -9.15 7.92
C GLU A 43 26.99 -8.94 6.84
N GLY A 44 28.27 -9.14 7.17
CA GLY A 44 29.40 -8.89 6.27
C GLY A 44 29.38 -9.78 5.04
N SER A 45 28.99 -11.04 5.19
CA SER A 45 28.99 -12.06 4.12
C SER A 45 27.96 -11.79 3.03
N SER A 46 26.77 -11.28 3.39
CA SER A 46 25.63 -11.09 2.47
C SER A 46 25.30 -9.62 2.22
N GLY A 47 25.71 -8.71 3.10
CA GLY A 47 25.27 -7.31 3.12
C GLY A 47 23.81 -7.13 3.59
N HIS A 48 23.18 -8.17 4.12
CA HIS A 48 21.82 -8.10 4.64
C HIS A 48 21.76 -7.33 5.96
N VAL A 49 20.64 -6.63 6.18
CA VAL A 49 20.35 -5.88 7.42
C VAL A 49 19.27 -6.60 8.20
N GLY A 50 19.56 -6.95 9.45
CA GLY A 50 18.63 -7.60 10.37
C GLY A 50 18.26 -6.70 11.53
N PHE A 51 16.98 -6.69 11.90
CA PHE A 51 16.50 -6.12 13.15
C PHE A 51 15.88 -7.25 13.97
N GLY A 52 16.47 -7.55 15.13
CA GLY A 52 16.03 -8.63 16.00
C GLY A 52 16.35 -10.04 15.51
N VAL A 53 17.21 -10.19 14.52
CA VAL A 53 17.61 -11.46 13.90
C VAL A 53 19.12 -11.50 13.64
N SER A 54 19.80 -12.60 14.04
CA SER A 54 21.24 -12.77 13.90
C SER A 54 21.70 -13.32 12.55
N ASN A 55 20.79 -13.86 11.75
CA ASN A 55 21.05 -14.40 10.42
C ASN A 55 19.92 -13.96 9.49
N PRO A 56 20.01 -12.74 8.93
CA PRO A 56 18.97 -12.19 8.07
C PRO A 56 18.87 -12.96 6.74
N SER A 57 17.67 -13.38 6.39
CA SER A 57 17.40 -14.17 5.18
C SER A 57 16.94 -13.34 3.97
N SER A 58 16.90 -12.03 4.11
CA SER A 58 16.58 -11.06 3.06
C SER A 58 17.33 -9.76 3.28
N VAL A 59 17.40 -8.90 2.24
CA VAL A 59 18.15 -7.62 2.28
C VAL A 59 17.79 -6.79 3.53
N ILE A 60 16.52 -6.79 3.93
CA ILE A 60 16.07 -6.27 5.22
C ILE A 60 15.19 -7.34 5.88
N ASP A 61 15.58 -7.82 7.04
CA ASP A 61 14.87 -8.87 7.81
C ASP A 61 14.55 -8.32 9.20
N VAL A 62 13.26 -8.17 9.52
CA VAL A 62 12.80 -7.68 10.82
C VAL A 62 12.07 -8.79 11.55
N ARG A 63 12.52 -9.14 12.77
CA ARG A 63 11.90 -10.18 13.60
C ARG A 63 11.79 -9.72 15.05
N ASN A 64 10.71 -10.12 15.72
CA ASN A 64 10.53 -9.90 17.14
C ASN A 64 10.54 -11.25 17.87
N GLY A 65 11.72 -11.64 18.38
CA GLY A 65 11.87 -12.88 19.16
C GLY A 65 11.98 -14.17 18.33
N VAL A 66 12.00 -15.31 19.05
CA VAL A 66 12.20 -16.63 18.47
C VAL A 66 10.96 -17.08 17.70
N GLY A 67 11.05 -17.12 16.38
CA GLY A 67 10.07 -17.76 15.51
C GLY A 67 9.01 -16.84 14.90
N GLU A 68 8.92 -15.56 15.29
CA GLU A 68 7.96 -14.62 14.70
C GLU A 68 8.64 -13.70 13.69
N ARG A 69 8.24 -13.83 12.43
CA ARG A 69 8.67 -12.92 11.37
C ARG A 69 7.68 -11.77 11.26
N GLN A 70 8.15 -10.56 11.47
CA GLN A 70 7.42 -9.35 11.06
C GLN A 70 8.23 -8.75 9.92
N ALA A 71 7.93 -9.14 8.70
CA ALA A 71 8.69 -8.73 7.55
C ALA A 71 7.93 -7.68 6.74
N PHE A 72 8.57 -6.52 6.54
CA PHE A 72 8.32 -5.70 5.37
C PHE A 72 9.31 -6.12 4.30
N VAL A 73 8.85 -6.83 3.27
CA VAL A 73 9.70 -7.18 2.14
C VAL A 73 9.33 -6.27 0.97
N PHE A 74 10.17 -5.28 0.69
CA PHE A 74 10.15 -4.57 -0.58
C PHE A 74 11.04 -5.34 -1.55
N MET A 75 10.46 -5.97 -2.56
CA MET A 75 11.21 -6.64 -3.60
C MET A 75 11.25 -5.77 -4.84
N GLY A 76 12.47 -5.57 -5.36
CA GLY A 76 12.74 -4.61 -6.42
C GLY A 76 12.42 -5.08 -7.83
N VAL A 77 12.54 -4.21 -8.64
CA VAL A 77 12.39 -3.74 -9.99
C VAL A 77 12.90 -4.71 -11.07
N ASN A 78 12.13 -5.75 -11.40
CA ASN A 78 12.20 -6.39 -12.71
C ASN A 78 10.78 -6.72 -13.16
N GLN A 79 10.49 -6.64 -14.45
CA GLN A 79 9.14 -6.68 -15.03
C GLN A 79 8.31 -7.92 -14.68
N ASP A 80 8.93 -8.97 -14.15
CA ASP A 80 8.29 -10.24 -13.80
C ASP A 80 8.37 -10.59 -12.30
N THR A 81 8.72 -9.65 -11.43
CA THR A 81 8.89 -9.88 -9.99
C THR A 81 7.78 -9.27 -9.16
N VAL A 82 7.42 -9.93 -8.07
CA VAL A 82 6.46 -9.45 -7.08
C VAL A 82 7.00 -8.16 -6.45
N ALA A 83 6.26 -7.05 -6.56
CA ALA A 83 6.66 -5.76 -5.99
C ALA A 83 6.68 -5.78 -4.45
N MET A 84 5.80 -6.58 -3.84
CA MET A 84 5.70 -6.77 -2.39
C MET A 84 5.19 -8.18 -2.09
N ALA A 85 5.93 -8.94 -1.29
CA ALA A 85 5.48 -10.22 -0.75
C ALA A 85 5.27 -10.09 0.77
N ILE A 86 4.08 -10.51 1.24
CA ILE A 86 3.77 -10.61 2.66
C ILE A 86 3.66 -12.11 2.98
N MET A 87 4.54 -12.60 3.85
CA MET A 87 4.59 -14.01 4.23
C MET A 87 4.24 -14.18 5.70
N SER A 88 3.44 -15.20 6.00
CA SER A 88 3.21 -15.66 7.38
C SER A 88 4.15 -16.81 7.72
N SER A 89 4.70 -16.82 8.92
CA SER A 89 5.53 -17.92 9.42
C SER A 89 4.75 -19.21 9.73
N TYR A 90 3.41 -19.15 9.68
CA TYR A 90 2.58 -20.34 9.89
C TYR A 90 2.55 -21.21 8.64
N ALA A 91 3.32 -22.30 8.69
CA ALA A 91 3.49 -23.26 7.59
C ALA A 91 2.40 -24.33 7.50
N LEU A 92 1.24 -24.18 8.15
CA LEU A 92 0.27 -25.24 8.25
C LEU A 92 -0.93 -25.00 7.33
N SER A 93 -1.18 -25.96 6.48
CA SER A 93 -2.23 -26.01 5.47
C SER A 93 -3.68 -25.86 5.96
N SER A 94 -3.90 -25.80 7.28
CA SER A 94 -5.24 -25.73 7.91
C SER A 94 -5.47 -24.51 8.79
N GLN A 95 -4.47 -23.62 8.95
CA GLN A 95 -4.62 -22.45 9.82
C GLN A 95 -4.84 -21.17 8.99
N THR A 96 -5.66 -20.29 9.54
CA THR A 96 -5.87 -18.95 8.98
C THR A 96 -4.81 -18.00 9.51
N ALA A 97 -4.09 -17.35 8.59
CA ALA A 97 -3.13 -16.30 8.91
C ALA A 97 -3.64 -14.94 8.44
N THR A 98 -3.56 -13.93 9.30
CA THR A 98 -3.79 -12.55 8.90
C THR A 98 -2.53 -12.01 8.24
N MET A 99 -2.61 -11.65 6.97
CA MET A 99 -1.49 -11.13 6.18
C MET A 99 -1.43 -9.61 6.24
N ILE A 100 -2.57 -8.95 6.14
CA ILE A 100 -2.73 -7.50 6.27
C ILE A 100 -3.93 -7.24 7.17
N GLN A 101 -3.78 -6.34 8.13
CA GLN A 101 -4.85 -5.91 9.01
C GLN A 101 -5.02 -4.40 8.90
N PHE A 102 -6.26 -3.96 8.68
CA PHE A 102 -6.63 -2.55 8.66
C PHE A 102 -7.25 -2.19 9.99
N LEU A 103 -6.57 -1.35 10.76
CA LEU A 103 -7.00 -0.92 12.09
C LEU A 103 -7.39 0.57 12.06
N ASP A 104 -8.37 0.96 12.88
CA ASP A 104 -8.59 2.36 13.17
C ASP A 104 -7.57 2.87 14.22
N PHE A 105 -7.66 4.16 14.56
CA PHE A 105 -6.75 4.79 15.52
C PHE A 105 -6.85 4.24 16.95
N ASN A 106 -7.92 3.51 17.28
CA ASN A 106 -8.11 2.82 18.56
C ASN A 106 -7.62 1.37 18.53
N GLY A 107 -7.06 0.90 17.41
CA GLY A 107 -6.61 -0.49 17.22
C GLY A 107 -7.76 -1.46 16.92
N THR A 108 -8.96 -1.00 16.59
CA THR A 108 -10.09 -1.86 16.20
C THR A 108 -9.95 -2.31 14.75
N GLU A 109 -10.04 -3.62 14.49
CA GLU A 109 -9.99 -4.15 13.12
C GLU A 109 -11.21 -3.68 12.31
N ARG A 110 -10.94 -3.05 11.16
CA ARG A 110 -11.94 -2.62 10.19
C ARG A 110 -11.99 -3.53 8.97
N GLY A 111 -10.91 -4.25 8.73
CA GLY A 111 -10.82 -5.23 7.67
C GLY A 111 -9.48 -5.95 7.69
N SER A 112 -9.36 -6.99 6.87
CA SER A 112 -8.13 -7.78 6.77
C SER A 112 -8.04 -8.56 5.48
N ILE A 113 -6.80 -8.88 5.08
CA ILE A 113 -6.52 -9.90 4.07
C ILE A 113 -5.95 -11.10 4.82
N LYS A 114 -6.62 -12.25 4.70
CA LYS A 114 -6.25 -13.50 5.39
C LYS A 114 -6.03 -14.62 4.38
N THR A 115 -5.15 -15.54 4.72
CA THR A 115 -4.95 -16.78 3.96
C THR A 115 -5.35 -17.97 4.81
N SER A 116 -5.98 -18.98 4.19
CA SER A 116 -6.33 -20.25 4.83
C SER A 116 -6.17 -21.39 3.82
N GLY A 117 -5.22 -22.27 4.04
CA GLY A 117 -4.86 -23.28 3.05
C GLY A 117 -4.45 -22.64 1.71
N SER A 118 -5.19 -22.94 0.65
CA SER A 118 -4.97 -22.40 -0.71
C SER A 118 -5.82 -21.16 -1.02
N ALA A 119 -6.60 -20.66 -0.05
CA ALA A 119 -7.56 -19.56 -0.28
C ALA A 119 -7.07 -18.25 0.33
N THR A 120 -7.43 -17.14 -0.33
CA THR A 120 -7.29 -15.76 0.19
C THR A 120 -8.67 -15.18 0.44
N ALA A 121 -8.88 -14.59 1.61
CA ALA A 121 -10.11 -13.90 1.99
C ALA A 121 -9.82 -12.40 2.17
N TYR A 122 -10.69 -11.58 1.57
CA TYR A 122 -10.73 -10.12 1.74
C TYR A 122 -11.92 -9.80 2.64
N ASN A 123 -11.65 -9.42 3.88
CA ASN A 123 -12.68 -9.25 4.89
C ASN A 123 -12.89 -7.79 5.21
N THR A 124 -14.16 -7.39 5.33
CA THR A 124 -14.60 -6.12 5.89
C THR A 124 -15.50 -6.37 7.08
N SER A 125 -15.49 -5.48 8.06
CA SER A 125 -16.37 -5.58 9.22
C SER A 125 -17.85 -5.52 8.80
N SER A 126 -18.64 -6.50 9.23
CA SER A 126 -20.09 -6.56 8.94
C SER A 126 -20.90 -7.14 10.12
N ASP A 127 -20.41 -6.99 11.34
CA ASP A 127 -21.11 -7.43 12.54
C ASP A 127 -22.40 -6.62 12.74
N TYR A 128 -23.51 -7.30 13.08
CA TYR A 128 -24.81 -6.65 13.29
C TYR A 128 -24.79 -5.64 14.44
N ARG A 129 -23.92 -5.83 15.43
CA ARG A 129 -23.78 -4.92 16.58
C ARG A 129 -23.20 -3.54 16.19
N LEU A 130 -22.64 -3.43 14.98
CA LEU A 130 -22.14 -2.17 14.41
C LEU A 130 -23.16 -1.49 13.50
N LYS A 131 -24.39 -2.03 13.42
CA LYS A 131 -25.43 -1.58 12.48
C LYS A 131 -26.71 -1.24 13.23
N GLU A 132 -27.37 -0.20 12.77
CA GLU A 132 -28.68 0.23 13.26
C GLU A 132 -29.60 0.57 12.08
N ASN A 133 -30.89 0.78 12.33
CA ASN A 133 -31.91 1.15 11.34
C ASN A 133 -31.94 0.19 10.13
N ILE A 134 -31.84 -1.12 10.41
CA ILE A 134 -31.82 -2.15 9.37
C ILE A 134 -33.18 -2.21 8.68
N ASN A 135 -33.23 -1.93 7.38
CA ASN A 135 -34.40 -2.01 6.55
C ASN A 135 -34.23 -3.06 5.45
N TYR A 136 -35.13 -4.04 5.39
CA TYR A 136 -35.15 -5.08 4.36
C TYR A 136 -36.16 -4.79 3.24
N ASP A 137 -37.04 -3.78 3.44
CA ASP A 137 -38.12 -3.40 2.50
C ASP A 137 -37.72 -2.14 1.74
N TRP A 138 -37.08 -2.31 0.58
CA TRP A 138 -36.69 -1.25 -0.32
C TRP A 138 -36.65 -1.75 -1.78
N ASP A 139 -36.94 -0.87 -2.75
CA ASP A 139 -37.05 -1.17 -4.17
C ASP A 139 -35.68 -1.19 -4.86
N ALA A 140 -35.05 -2.36 -4.86
CA ALA A 140 -33.74 -2.54 -5.48
C ALA A 140 -33.79 -2.58 -7.01
N THR A 141 -34.87 -3.10 -7.58
CA THR A 141 -35.03 -3.21 -9.05
C THR A 141 -35.04 -1.83 -9.71
N THR A 142 -35.71 -0.86 -9.10
CA THR A 142 -35.72 0.51 -9.61
C THR A 142 -34.36 1.19 -9.49
N GLU A 143 -33.63 0.97 -8.40
CA GLU A 143 -32.27 1.49 -8.23
C GLU A 143 -31.28 0.85 -9.23
N LEU A 144 -31.31 -0.48 -9.37
CA LEU A 144 -30.41 -1.19 -10.28
C LEU A 144 -30.56 -0.69 -11.73
N LYS A 145 -31.78 -0.42 -12.18
CA LYS A 145 -32.07 0.05 -13.55
C LYS A 145 -31.46 1.42 -13.86
N LYS A 146 -31.09 2.21 -12.86
CA LYS A 146 -30.42 3.50 -13.05
C LYS A 146 -28.93 3.34 -13.34
N LEU A 147 -28.33 2.21 -12.96
CA LEU A 147 -26.92 1.91 -13.26
C LEU A 147 -26.73 1.75 -14.76
N LYS A 148 -25.59 2.25 -15.26
CA LYS A 148 -25.24 2.26 -16.68
C LYS A 148 -23.93 1.50 -16.90
N PRO A 149 -23.97 0.15 -17.03
CA PRO A 149 -22.80 -0.60 -17.42
C PRO A 149 -22.34 -0.14 -18.81
N ALA A 150 -21.03 0.07 -18.98
CA ALA A 150 -20.46 0.55 -20.22
C ALA A 150 -19.26 -0.28 -20.65
N LYS A 151 -18.99 -0.28 -21.95
CA LYS A 151 -17.71 -0.74 -22.51
C LYS A 151 -16.88 0.48 -22.85
N PHE A 152 -15.60 0.45 -22.48
CA PHE A 152 -14.68 1.56 -22.74
C PHE A 152 -13.24 1.08 -22.86
N ASN A 153 -12.37 1.96 -23.37
CA ASN A 153 -10.93 1.77 -23.40
C ASN A 153 -10.28 2.79 -22.45
N TRP A 154 -9.23 2.37 -21.76
CA TRP A 154 -8.40 3.31 -21.02
C TRP A 154 -7.64 4.22 -22.00
N LYS A 155 -7.51 5.51 -21.71
CA LYS A 155 -6.74 6.45 -22.55
C LYS A 155 -5.28 6.04 -22.74
N VAL A 156 -4.73 5.28 -21.78
CA VAL A 156 -3.36 4.75 -21.81
C VAL A 156 -3.27 3.37 -22.48
N ASP A 157 -4.42 2.75 -22.79
CA ASP A 157 -4.53 1.45 -23.45
C ASP A 157 -5.78 1.45 -24.34
N THR A 158 -5.60 1.92 -25.57
CA THR A 158 -6.67 2.11 -26.55
C THR A 158 -7.06 0.83 -27.28
N GLU A 159 -6.25 -0.20 -27.19
CA GLU A 159 -6.47 -1.48 -27.89
C GLU A 159 -7.42 -2.42 -27.13
N ASN A 160 -7.40 -2.35 -25.80
CA ASN A 160 -8.16 -3.25 -24.94
C ASN A 160 -9.46 -2.61 -24.45
N THR A 161 -10.59 -3.18 -24.88
CA THR A 161 -11.92 -2.79 -24.38
C THR A 161 -12.26 -3.56 -23.12
N VAL A 162 -12.67 -2.85 -22.08
CA VAL A 162 -13.09 -3.39 -20.79
C VAL A 162 -14.54 -3.01 -20.49
N GLU A 163 -15.17 -3.74 -19.57
CA GLU A 163 -16.52 -3.47 -19.08
C GLU A 163 -16.44 -2.89 -17.66
N GLY A 164 -17.30 -1.92 -17.35
CA GLY A 164 -17.35 -1.31 -16.04
C GLY A 164 -18.35 -0.18 -15.94
N PHE A 165 -18.08 0.74 -15.03
CA PHE A 165 -18.93 1.89 -14.76
C PHE A 165 -18.13 3.18 -14.74
N LEU A 166 -18.80 4.30 -15.04
CA LEU A 166 -18.27 5.62 -14.75
C LEU A 166 -18.64 5.99 -13.30
N ALA A 167 -17.64 6.27 -12.47
CA ALA A 167 -17.80 6.46 -11.03
C ALA A 167 -18.87 7.51 -10.68
N HIS A 168 -18.88 8.65 -11.38
CA HIS A 168 -19.86 9.71 -11.14
C HIS A 168 -21.32 9.32 -11.49
N GLU A 169 -21.53 8.33 -12.38
CA GLU A 169 -22.87 7.85 -12.70
C GLU A 169 -23.39 6.85 -11.67
N VAL A 170 -22.47 6.21 -10.92
CA VAL A 170 -22.83 5.29 -9.82
C VAL A 170 -23.03 6.04 -8.51
N SER A 171 -22.35 7.17 -8.30
CA SER A 171 -22.37 7.92 -7.03
C SER A 171 -23.76 8.35 -6.58
N ASP A 172 -24.66 8.63 -7.53
CA ASP A 172 -26.04 9.04 -7.24
C ASP A 172 -26.95 7.88 -6.83
N ILE A 173 -26.50 6.64 -7.05
CA ILE A 173 -27.30 5.42 -6.84
C ILE A 173 -26.76 4.64 -5.65
N VAL A 174 -25.42 4.40 -5.63
CA VAL A 174 -24.73 3.70 -4.57
C VAL A 174 -23.51 4.55 -4.14
N PRO A 175 -23.73 5.63 -3.38
CA PRO A 175 -22.65 6.56 -3.01
C PRO A 175 -21.52 5.88 -2.23
N ASP A 176 -21.80 4.88 -1.41
CA ASP A 176 -20.80 4.12 -0.64
C ASP A 176 -19.83 3.30 -1.52
N ALA A 177 -20.16 3.13 -2.81
CA ALA A 177 -19.26 2.48 -3.77
C ALA A 177 -18.19 3.43 -4.29
N ILE A 178 -18.30 4.74 -4.10
CA ILE A 178 -17.49 5.76 -4.76
C ILE A 178 -16.64 6.53 -3.75
N THR A 179 -15.38 6.72 -4.10
CA THR A 179 -14.46 7.61 -3.39
C THR A 179 -14.04 8.75 -4.31
N GLY A 180 -14.03 9.98 -3.76
CA GLY A 180 -13.75 11.21 -4.49
C GLY A 180 -14.99 11.81 -5.17
N THR A 181 -14.85 13.02 -5.68
CA THR A 181 -15.92 13.76 -6.37
C THR A 181 -15.60 13.91 -7.85
N LYS A 182 -16.66 14.10 -8.65
CA LYS A 182 -16.49 14.35 -10.08
C LYS A 182 -15.72 15.65 -10.31
N ASP A 183 -14.76 15.61 -11.23
CA ASP A 183 -13.93 16.76 -11.62
C ASP A 183 -13.14 17.37 -10.44
N GLU A 184 -12.81 16.55 -9.43
CA GLU A 184 -12.04 16.96 -8.26
C GLU A 184 -10.61 17.35 -8.68
N ILE A 185 -10.14 18.48 -8.15
CA ILE A 185 -8.79 19.00 -8.38
C ILE A 185 -8.09 19.07 -7.02
N GLU A 186 -6.88 18.53 -6.97
CA GLU A 186 -5.94 18.73 -5.87
C GLU A 186 -5.01 19.90 -6.22
N THR A 187 -4.90 20.86 -5.32
CA THR A 187 -3.93 21.94 -5.44
C THR A 187 -2.78 21.69 -4.48
N LYS A 188 -1.58 21.53 -5.05
CA LYS A 188 -0.33 21.45 -4.30
C LYS A 188 0.34 22.81 -4.31
N THR A 189 0.94 23.19 -3.20
CA THR A 189 1.59 24.49 -3.05
C THR A 189 3.08 24.33 -2.82
N LYS A 190 3.88 25.27 -3.38
CA LYS A 190 5.33 25.35 -3.17
C LYS A 190 6.03 24.03 -3.52
N VAL A 191 5.81 23.57 -4.74
CA VAL A 191 6.25 22.26 -5.23
C VAL A 191 7.59 22.38 -5.94
N ILE A 192 8.52 21.49 -5.60
CA ILE A 192 9.80 21.34 -6.29
C ILE A 192 9.75 20.09 -7.14
N ARG A 193 10.16 20.19 -8.42
CA ARG A 193 10.26 19.06 -9.34
C ARG A 193 11.64 18.95 -9.97
N ASP A 194 12.05 17.71 -10.25
CA ASP A 194 13.24 17.46 -11.09
C ASP A 194 12.91 17.53 -12.59
N SER A 195 13.92 17.31 -13.42
CA SER A 195 13.79 17.28 -14.89
C SER A 195 12.94 16.10 -15.41
N ALA A 196 12.76 15.05 -14.61
CA ALA A 196 11.85 13.95 -14.91
C ALA A 196 10.42 14.20 -14.42
N ASN A 197 10.12 15.43 -13.97
CA ASN A 197 8.83 15.85 -13.43
C ASN A 197 8.42 15.14 -12.12
N GLN A 198 9.38 14.54 -11.39
CA GLN A 198 9.13 13.94 -10.08
C GLN A 198 9.11 15.02 -8.99
N ILE A 199 8.23 14.88 -8.01
CA ILE A 199 8.17 15.79 -6.87
C ILE A 199 9.32 15.50 -5.91
N LEU A 200 10.19 16.50 -5.72
CA LEU A 200 11.30 16.44 -4.76
C LEU A 200 10.93 17.06 -3.39
N GLY A 201 9.88 17.88 -3.33
CA GLY A 201 9.39 18.49 -2.11
C GLY A 201 8.11 19.30 -2.32
N GLU A 202 7.33 19.42 -1.26
CA GLU A 202 6.09 20.20 -1.20
C GLU A 202 6.12 21.11 0.04
N GLY A 203 5.47 22.27 -0.03
CA GLY A 203 5.45 23.23 1.07
C GLY A 203 6.77 23.97 1.31
N ILE A 204 7.71 23.90 0.37
CA ILE A 204 9.05 24.50 0.49
C ILE A 204 9.02 25.92 -0.07
N GLU A 205 9.45 26.89 0.72
CA GLU A 205 9.57 28.27 0.26
C GLU A 205 10.57 28.38 -0.89
N GLU A 206 10.34 29.30 -1.82
CA GLU A 206 11.23 29.52 -2.97
C GLU A 206 12.65 29.85 -2.54
N ALA A 207 12.80 30.64 -1.48
CA ALA A 207 14.11 30.99 -0.92
C ALA A 207 14.87 29.76 -0.41
N ASP A 208 14.18 28.81 0.25
CA ASP A 208 14.77 27.57 0.75
C ASP A 208 15.14 26.63 -0.39
N TRP A 209 14.35 26.60 -1.47
CA TRP A 209 14.71 25.89 -2.68
C TRP A 209 15.96 26.45 -3.35
N ILE A 210 16.05 27.79 -3.49
CA ILE A 210 17.22 28.47 -4.08
C ILE A 210 18.46 28.15 -3.26
N ALA A 211 18.38 28.29 -1.92
CA ALA A 211 19.48 27.93 -1.03
C ALA A 211 19.88 26.45 -1.16
N GLY A 212 18.89 25.55 -1.19
CA GLY A 212 19.11 24.11 -1.33
C GLY A 212 19.73 23.72 -2.68
N LYS A 213 19.51 24.48 -3.75
CA LYS A 213 20.26 24.29 -5.03
C LYS A 213 21.74 24.64 -4.87
N VAL A 214 22.06 25.69 -4.13
CA VAL A 214 23.44 26.08 -3.86
C VAL A 214 24.16 25.03 -3.00
N ASP A 215 23.47 24.49 -2.03
CA ASP A 215 23.98 23.47 -1.09
C ASP A 215 23.97 22.05 -1.67
N GLY A 216 23.52 21.86 -2.91
CA GLY A 216 23.43 20.55 -3.57
C GLY A 216 22.30 19.65 -3.06
N LYS A 217 21.38 20.15 -2.25
CA LYS A 217 20.19 19.43 -1.77
C LYS A 217 19.19 19.15 -2.88
N TYR A 218 19.04 20.08 -3.81
CA TYR A 218 18.19 19.93 -4.98
C TYR A 218 19.02 19.98 -6.26
N PRO A 219 18.67 19.21 -7.31
CA PRO A 219 19.33 19.28 -8.60
C PRO A 219 19.33 20.70 -9.18
N SER A 220 20.38 21.05 -9.90
CA SER A 220 20.51 22.39 -10.49
C SER A 220 19.43 22.71 -11.53
N ASP A 221 18.89 21.69 -12.19
CA ASP A 221 17.81 21.73 -13.17
C ASP A 221 16.42 21.58 -12.56
N SER A 222 16.30 21.45 -11.23
CA SER A 222 15.02 21.43 -10.55
C SER A 222 14.27 22.74 -10.72
N THR A 223 12.94 22.66 -10.73
CA THR A 223 12.02 23.79 -10.85
C THR A 223 11.18 23.95 -9.60
N TRP A 224 10.79 25.18 -9.28
CA TRP A 224 9.88 25.49 -8.20
C TRP A 224 8.62 26.16 -8.74
N GLN A 225 7.46 25.79 -8.19
CA GLN A 225 6.17 26.35 -8.53
C GLN A 225 5.41 26.74 -7.26
N ALA A 226 4.85 27.95 -7.25
CA ALA A 226 4.08 28.46 -6.11
C ALA A 226 2.82 27.62 -5.86
N SER A 227 2.17 27.15 -6.92
CA SER A 227 1.07 26.19 -6.87
C SER A 227 0.96 25.43 -8.18
N GLU A 228 0.47 24.20 -8.10
CA GLU A 228 0.06 23.40 -9.26
C GLU A 228 -1.26 22.72 -8.95
N THR A 229 -2.06 22.49 -9.99
CA THR A 229 -3.30 21.73 -9.89
C THR A 229 -3.13 20.38 -10.59
N LYS A 230 -3.68 19.34 -9.96
CA LYS A 230 -3.69 17.99 -10.51
C LYS A 230 -5.11 17.43 -10.42
N GLU A 231 -5.53 16.76 -11.47
CA GLU A 231 -6.80 16.01 -11.44
C GLU A 231 -6.72 14.89 -10.40
N LYS A 232 -7.75 14.82 -9.56
CA LYS A 232 -7.92 13.75 -8.59
C LYS A 232 -9.07 12.86 -9.05
N TYR A 233 -8.72 11.64 -9.46
CA TYR A 233 -9.67 10.73 -10.07
C TYR A 233 -10.54 10.03 -9.03
N GLN A 234 -11.81 9.84 -9.36
CA GLN A 234 -12.73 9.02 -8.59
C GLN A 234 -12.33 7.55 -8.66
N GLN A 235 -12.68 6.81 -7.60
CA GLN A 235 -12.50 5.37 -7.51
C GLN A 235 -13.83 4.69 -7.24
N ILE A 236 -13.97 3.43 -7.67
CA ILE A 236 -15.16 2.60 -7.43
C ILE A 236 -14.79 1.28 -6.76
N ASP A 237 -15.51 0.96 -5.70
CA ASP A 237 -15.55 -0.37 -5.08
C ASP A 237 -16.80 -1.11 -5.59
N GLN A 238 -16.63 -1.93 -6.62
CA GLN A 238 -17.74 -2.67 -7.24
C GLN A 238 -18.37 -3.70 -6.29
N SER A 239 -17.69 -4.13 -5.24
CA SER A 239 -18.26 -5.05 -4.25
C SER A 239 -19.48 -4.50 -3.53
N LYS A 240 -19.58 -3.17 -3.42
CA LYS A 240 -20.73 -2.47 -2.83
C LYS A 240 -22.02 -2.58 -3.65
N LEU A 241 -21.94 -3.00 -4.91
CA LEU A 241 -23.10 -3.25 -5.77
C LEU A 241 -23.74 -4.62 -5.50
N VAL A 242 -23.05 -5.55 -4.83
CA VAL A 242 -23.54 -6.91 -4.59
C VAL A 242 -24.86 -6.93 -3.81
N PRO A 243 -25.07 -6.17 -2.70
CA PRO A 243 -26.36 -6.18 -2.00
C PRO A 243 -27.53 -5.72 -2.88
N LEU A 244 -27.30 -4.70 -3.73
CA LEU A 244 -28.29 -4.21 -4.69
C LEU A 244 -28.66 -5.28 -5.72
N MET A 245 -27.66 -6.00 -6.27
CA MET A 245 -27.91 -7.08 -7.21
C MET A 245 -28.65 -8.26 -6.58
N VAL A 246 -28.26 -8.67 -5.35
CA VAL A 246 -28.94 -9.78 -4.64
C VAL A 246 -30.40 -9.44 -4.36
N LYS A 247 -30.68 -8.25 -3.86
CA LYS A 247 -32.07 -7.82 -3.59
C LYS A 247 -32.90 -7.75 -4.88
N THR A 248 -32.31 -7.23 -5.97
CA THR A 248 -32.99 -7.20 -7.28
C THR A 248 -33.33 -8.60 -7.78
N ILE A 249 -32.43 -9.57 -7.64
CA ILE A 249 -32.68 -10.96 -8.02
C ILE A 249 -33.86 -11.53 -7.21
N GLN A 250 -33.91 -11.28 -5.91
CA GLN A 250 -35.02 -11.72 -5.05
C GLN A 250 -36.37 -11.11 -5.46
N GLU A 251 -36.38 -9.82 -5.80
CA GLU A 251 -37.59 -9.14 -6.29
C GLU A 251 -38.06 -9.68 -7.66
N LEU A 252 -37.11 -9.95 -8.57
CA LEU A 252 -37.43 -10.54 -9.88
C LEU A 252 -37.94 -11.97 -9.74
N GLU A 253 -37.34 -12.80 -8.88
CA GLU A 253 -37.77 -14.16 -8.58
C GLU A 253 -39.21 -14.16 -8.04
N ALA A 254 -39.54 -13.29 -7.09
CA ALA A 254 -40.89 -13.16 -6.55
C ALA A 254 -41.91 -12.76 -7.63
N ARG A 255 -41.53 -11.86 -8.55
CA ARG A 255 -42.40 -11.46 -9.69
C ARG A 255 -42.61 -12.58 -10.69
N ILE A 256 -41.57 -13.34 -11.00
CA ILE A 256 -41.67 -14.52 -11.88
C ILE A 256 -42.64 -15.51 -11.27
N LYS A 257 -42.48 -15.84 -9.99
CA LYS A 257 -43.37 -16.76 -9.30
C LYS A 257 -44.82 -16.32 -9.36
N THR A 258 -45.08 -15.02 -9.14
CA THR A 258 -46.46 -14.47 -9.26
C THR A 258 -47.04 -14.66 -10.66
N LEU A 259 -46.22 -14.56 -11.70
CA LEU A 259 -46.67 -14.76 -13.08
C LEU A 259 -46.88 -16.25 -13.43
N GLU A 260 -46.11 -17.15 -12.84
CA GLU A 260 -46.28 -18.59 -13.01
C GLU A 260 -47.48 -19.15 -12.28
N ASP A 261 -47.84 -18.54 -11.16
CA ASP A 261 -49.01 -18.94 -10.35
C ASP A 261 -50.35 -18.31 -10.83
N ALA A 262 -50.31 -17.43 -11.88
CA ALA A 262 -51.45 -16.73 -12.42
C ALA A 262 -52.07 -17.43 -13.64
#